data_dec8a0fdb7aaee1c2d28cbb3776d86c7
#
_entry.id   dec8a0fdb7aaee1c2d28cbb3776d86c7
#
_cell.length_a   1.000
_cell.length_b   1.000
_cell.length_c   1.000
_cell.angle_alpha   90.00
_cell.angle_beta   90.00
_cell.angle_gamma   90.00
#
_symmetry.space_group_name_H-M   'P 1'
#
loop_
_entity.id
_entity.type
_entity.pdbx_description
1 polymer ?
#
loop_
_entity_poly.entity_id
_entity_poly.type
_entity_poly.pdbx_seq_one_letter_code
_entity_poly.pdbx_strand_id
1 'polypeptide(L)'
;MAFFDCHFHSETLALSVSAHVIIPQIAAKKRRAPHPTLFLLHGLSDDHTMWMRCTGIERYAASRNLAVVIPAVGRSYYQDMASGPRYWTYLSHELPTVMRNFFPLSEERADNFAAGLSMGGYGALRLVLAHPKKFAAVASFSGALDYVGRLRES
;
A
#
# COMPACT_ATOMS: atom_id res chain seq x y z
N MET A 1 -9.38 3.18 -16.52
CA MET A 1 -9.04 3.19 -15.07
C MET A 1 -9.85 4.28 -14.40
N ALA A 2 -10.19 4.11 -13.14
CA ALA A 2 -10.73 5.17 -12.30
C ALA A 2 -9.69 5.49 -11.21
N PHE A 3 -9.40 6.76 -11.00
CA PHE A 3 -8.50 7.25 -9.97
C PHE A 3 -9.31 7.92 -8.86
N PHE A 4 -8.96 7.63 -7.62
CA PHE A 4 -9.59 8.19 -6.43
C PHE A 4 -8.52 8.77 -5.51
N ASP A 5 -8.72 9.99 -5.07
CA ASP A 5 -8.01 10.60 -3.95
C ASP A 5 -8.91 10.46 -2.71
N CYS A 6 -8.54 9.54 -1.82
CA CYS A 6 -9.38 9.13 -0.70
C CYS A 6 -8.89 9.76 0.59
N HIS A 7 -9.82 10.39 1.31
CA HIS A 7 -9.58 10.89 2.66
C HIS A 7 -10.56 10.21 3.61
N PHE A 8 -10.05 9.61 4.67
CA PHE A 8 -10.87 8.88 5.64
C PHE A 8 -10.26 8.92 7.04
N HIS A 9 -11.08 8.69 8.05
CA HIS A 9 -10.58 8.59 9.42
C HIS A 9 -9.98 7.22 9.69
N SER A 10 -8.79 7.18 10.26
CA SER A 10 -8.16 5.96 10.78
C SER A 10 -8.37 5.89 12.29
N GLU A 11 -9.05 4.85 12.74
CA GLU A 11 -9.21 4.56 14.17
C GLU A 11 -7.87 4.19 14.82
N THR A 12 -7.03 3.46 14.11
CA THR A 12 -5.70 3.04 14.58
C THR A 12 -4.78 4.22 14.84
N LEU A 13 -4.83 5.23 13.95
CA LEU A 13 -3.97 6.41 14.03
C LEU A 13 -4.63 7.58 14.75
N ALA A 14 -5.97 7.51 14.97
CA ALA A 14 -6.80 8.56 15.54
C ALA A 14 -6.68 9.92 14.81
N LEU A 15 -6.57 9.84 13.45
CA LEU A 15 -6.49 11.03 12.60
C LEU A 15 -7.05 10.74 11.19
N SER A 16 -7.31 11.79 10.42
CA SER A 16 -7.64 11.68 9.01
C SER A 16 -6.39 11.36 8.18
N VAL A 17 -6.49 10.36 7.33
CA VAL A 17 -5.42 9.88 6.46
C VAL A 17 -5.83 9.96 5.00
N SER A 18 -4.84 9.90 4.11
CA SER A 18 -5.06 9.93 2.67
C SER A 18 -4.50 8.68 1.99
N ALA A 19 -5.13 8.27 0.92
CA ALA A 19 -4.63 7.24 0.03
C ALA A 19 -5.05 7.52 -1.41
N HIS A 20 -4.15 7.33 -2.37
CA HIS A 20 -4.53 7.21 -3.77
C HIS A 20 -4.96 5.79 -4.09
N VAL A 21 -6.05 5.64 -4.81
CA VAL A 21 -6.56 4.34 -5.24
C VAL A 21 -6.85 4.34 -6.73
N ILE A 22 -6.31 3.35 -7.43
CA ILE A 22 -6.54 3.14 -8.86
C ILE A 22 -7.38 1.86 -9.00
N ILE A 23 -8.50 1.95 -9.69
CA ILE A 23 -9.40 0.82 -9.92
C ILE A 23 -9.55 0.57 -11.42
N PRO A 24 -9.37 -0.69 -11.88
CA PRO A 24 -9.66 -1.05 -13.27
C PRO A 24 -11.12 -0.81 -13.64
N GLN A 25 -11.33 -0.17 -14.79
CA GLN A 25 -12.67 -0.02 -15.35
C GLN A 25 -13.11 -1.32 -16.03
N ILE A 26 -14.20 -1.91 -15.57
CA ILE A 26 -14.80 -3.10 -16.18
C ILE A 26 -15.90 -2.64 -17.12
N ALA A 27 -15.95 -3.24 -18.32
CA ALA A 27 -17.03 -2.98 -19.28
C ALA A 27 -18.39 -3.29 -18.64
N ALA A 28 -19.38 -2.41 -18.87
CA ALA A 28 -20.70 -2.42 -18.21
C ALA A 28 -21.45 -3.78 -18.30
N LYS A 29 -21.14 -4.61 -19.30
CA LYS A 29 -21.74 -5.94 -19.48
C LYS A 29 -21.03 -7.09 -18.75
N LYS A 30 -19.89 -6.84 -18.12
CA LYS A 30 -19.15 -7.88 -17.35
C LYS A 30 -19.54 -7.83 -15.89
N ARG A 31 -19.75 -9.01 -15.29
CA ARG A 31 -19.97 -9.12 -13.85
C ARG A 31 -18.75 -8.59 -13.10
N ARG A 32 -18.98 -7.75 -12.09
CA ARG A 32 -17.96 -7.20 -11.23
C ARG A 32 -17.34 -8.33 -10.38
N ALA A 33 -16.12 -8.71 -10.66
CA ALA A 33 -15.31 -9.57 -9.80
C ALA A 33 -14.42 -8.69 -8.93
N PRO A 34 -14.03 -9.12 -7.72
CA PRO A 34 -13.00 -8.43 -6.93
C PRO A 34 -11.71 -8.28 -7.75
N HIS A 35 -11.02 -7.15 -7.57
CA HIS A 35 -9.78 -6.88 -8.30
C HIS A 35 -8.55 -7.42 -7.56
N PRO A 36 -7.61 -8.05 -8.25
CA PRO A 36 -6.26 -8.21 -7.72
C PRO A 36 -5.70 -6.86 -7.30
N THR A 37 -4.98 -6.81 -6.18
CA THR A 37 -4.61 -5.56 -5.52
C THR A 37 -3.13 -5.48 -5.22
N LEU A 38 -2.51 -4.37 -5.59
CA LEU A 38 -1.16 -3.99 -5.21
C LEU A 38 -1.21 -2.89 -4.13
N PHE A 39 -0.65 -3.16 -2.96
CA PHE A 39 -0.32 -2.15 -1.96
C PHE A 39 1.06 -1.58 -2.31
N LEU A 40 1.09 -0.31 -2.75
CA LEU A 40 2.29 0.34 -3.28
C LEU A 40 2.77 1.44 -2.34
N LEU A 41 3.95 1.24 -1.73
CA LEU A 41 4.44 1.97 -0.59
C LEU A 41 5.49 3.01 -0.98
N HIS A 42 5.37 4.24 -0.49
CA HIS A 42 6.26 5.36 -0.80
C HIS A 42 7.54 5.39 0.04
N GLY A 43 8.54 6.15 -0.39
CA GLY A 43 9.81 6.38 0.31
C GLY A 43 9.71 7.39 1.47
N LEU A 44 10.83 7.58 2.18
CA LEU A 44 10.89 8.38 3.42
C LEU A 44 10.53 9.86 3.22
N SER A 45 10.90 10.46 2.10
CA SER A 45 10.67 11.87 1.77
C SER A 45 9.46 12.10 0.86
N ASP A 46 8.68 11.06 0.63
CA ASP A 46 7.54 11.06 -0.28
C ASP A 46 6.21 10.98 0.46
N ASP A 47 5.14 10.94 -0.31
CA ASP A 47 3.78 10.72 0.13
C ASP A 47 3.00 9.81 -0.83
N HIS A 48 1.70 9.65 -0.61
CA HIS A 48 0.81 8.85 -1.45
C HIS A 48 0.69 9.35 -2.90
N THR A 49 1.11 10.58 -3.21
CA THR A 49 1.00 11.18 -4.56
C THR A 49 2.17 10.83 -5.47
N MET A 50 3.32 10.46 -4.89
CA MET A 50 4.59 10.29 -5.63
C MET A 50 4.47 9.31 -6.79
N TRP A 51 3.90 8.13 -6.55
CA TRP A 51 3.80 7.11 -7.58
C TRP A 51 2.96 7.55 -8.79
N MET A 52 1.89 8.33 -8.56
CA MET A 52 1.08 8.90 -9.65
C MET A 52 1.81 10.00 -10.42
N ARG A 53 2.53 10.89 -9.70
CA ARG A 53 3.21 12.05 -10.32
C ARG A 53 4.48 11.67 -11.07
N CYS A 54 5.20 10.67 -10.57
CA CYS A 54 6.58 10.37 -11.02
C CYS A 54 6.69 9.09 -11.83
N THR A 55 5.59 8.33 -12.04
CA THR A 55 5.63 7.05 -12.75
C THR A 55 4.45 6.85 -13.69
N GLY A 56 4.51 5.79 -14.49
CA GLY A 56 3.39 5.33 -15.31
C GLY A 56 2.50 4.30 -14.62
N ILE A 57 2.35 4.36 -13.28
CA ILE A 57 1.67 3.31 -12.50
C ILE A 57 0.25 3.01 -13.00
N GLU A 58 -0.52 4.03 -13.37
CA GLU A 58 -1.88 3.84 -13.91
C GLU A 58 -1.87 3.00 -15.19
N ARG A 59 -0.94 3.27 -16.11
CA ARG A 59 -0.79 2.51 -17.37
C ARG A 59 -0.36 1.07 -17.09
N TYR A 60 0.55 0.85 -16.15
CA TYR A 60 1.00 -0.50 -15.79
C TYR A 60 -0.11 -1.30 -15.10
N ALA A 61 -0.86 -0.68 -14.21
CA ALA A 61 -2.01 -1.28 -13.54
C ALA A 61 -3.11 -1.64 -14.55
N ALA A 62 -3.40 -0.75 -15.52
CA ALA A 62 -4.39 -0.99 -16.56
C ALA A 62 -4.08 -2.23 -17.39
N SER A 63 -2.81 -2.42 -17.79
CA SER A 63 -2.39 -3.57 -18.62
C SER A 63 -2.53 -4.93 -17.90
N ARG A 64 -2.64 -4.92 -16.58
CA ARG A 64 -2.74 -6.11 -15.73
C ARG A 64 -4.10 -6.27 -15.05
N ASN A 65 -5.05 -5.37 -15.31
CA ASN A 65 -6.34 -5.31 -14.60
C ASN A 65 -6.17 -5.29 -13.07
N LEU A 66 -5.18 -4.54 -12.58
CA LEU A 66 -4.72 -4.52 -11.20
C LEU A 66 -5.23 -3.26 -10.50
N ALA A 67 -5.88 -3.40 -9.35
CA ALA A 67 -6.13 -2.29 -8.45
C ALA A 67 -4.84 -1.91 -7.71
N VAL A 68 -4.65 -0.60 -7.43
CA VAL A 68 -3.47 -0.13 -6.68
C VAL A 68 -3.94 0.73 -5.52
N VAL A 69 -3.41 0.48 -4.33
CA VAL A 69 -3.64 1.27 -3.11
C VAL A 69 -2.32 1.88 -2.68
N ILE A 70 -2.26 3.21 -2.57
CA ILE A 70 -1.05 3.96 -2.24
C ILE A 70 -1.34 4.80 -0.98
N PRO A 71 -1.07 4.30 0.24
CA PRO A 71 -1.36 5.03 1.46
C PRO A 71 -0.32 6.10 1.77
N ALA A 72 -0.75 7.20 2.42
CA ALA A 72 0.14 8.14 3.09
C ALA A 72 0.51 7.61 4.48
N VAL A 73 1.80 7.53 4.78
CA VAL A 73 2.29 7.07 6.09
C VAL A 73 3.37 7.98 6.68
N GLY A 74 3.64 9.12 6.06
CA GLY A 74 4.70 10.04 6.48
C GLY A 74 6.06 9.37 6.61
N ARG A 75 6.85 9.79 7.57
CA ARG A 75 8.22 9.27 7.83
C ARG A 75 8.24 8.13 8.85
N SER A 76 7.19 7.34 8.93
CA SER A 76 6.95 6.35 10.00
C SER A 76 7.83 5.09 9.93
N TYR A 77 8.54 4.85 8.84
CA TYR A 77 9.17 3.56 8.54
C TYR A 77 8.20 2.37 8.67
N TYR A 78 6.89 2.64 8.48
CA TYR A 78 5.87 1.60 8.63
C TYR A 78 5.95 0.87 9.98
N GLN A 79 6.26 1.62 11.06
CA GLN A 79 6.42 1.09 12.41
C GLN A 79 5.31 1.60 13.34
N ASP A 80 5.00 0.83 14.37
CA ASP A 80 4.27 1.33 15.52
C ASP A 80 5.27 2.03 16.45
N MET A 81 4.96 3.24 16.87
CA MET A 81 5.78 3.96 17.83
C MET A 81 5.49 3.46 19.25
N ALA A 82 6.51 3.49 20.12
CA ALA A 82 6.31 3.13 21.53
C ALA A 82 5.30 4.06 22.23
N SER A 83 5.30 5.35 21.83
CA SER A 83 4.33 6.35 22.25
C SER A 83 4.01 7.22 21.03
N GLY A 84 2.86 6.99 20.41
CA GLY A 84 2.45 7.72 19.22
C GLY A 84 1.73 6.87 18.17
N PRO A 85 1.72 7.31 16.90
CA PRO A 85 0.96 6.67 15.84
C PRO A 85 1.41 5.23 15.55
N ARG A 86 0.44 4.35 15.31
CA ARG A 86 0.67 2.92 15.05
C ARG A 86 0.56 2.60 13.56
N TYR A 87 1.53 3.07 12.77
CA TYR A 87 1.50 2.92 11.32
C TYR A 87 1.66 1.48 10.82
N TRP A 88 2.32 0.61 11.57
CA TRP A 88 2.37 -0.81 11.23
C TRP A 88 0.99 -1.47 11.39
N THR A 89 0.33 -1.23 12.50
CA THR A 89 -1.03 -1.74 12.73
C THR A 89 -2.02 -1.20 11.69
N TYR A 90 -1.93 0.09 11.36
CA TYR A 90 -2.71 0.71 10.29
C TYR A 90 -2.49 -0.01 8.96
N LEU A 91 -1.24 -0.12 8.49
CA LEU A 91 -0.91 -0.70 7.19
C LEU A 91 -1.31 -2.18 7.09
N SER A 92 -1.04 -2.98 8.13
CA SER A 92 -1.15 -4.44 8.06
C SER A 92 -2.54 -4.99 8.37
N HIS A 93 -3.38 -4.21 9.05
CA HIS A 93 -4.72 -4.62 9.49
C HIS A 93 -5.83 -3.67 9.04
N GLU A 94 -5.76 -2.38 9.41
CA GLU A 94 -6.85 -1.46 9.17
C GLU A 94 -6.99 -1.08 7.69
N LEU A 95 -5.92 -0.61 7.05
CA LEU A 95 -5.95 -0.15 5.66
C LEU A 95 -6.53 -1.19 4.69
N PRO A 96 -6.11 -2.47 4.69
CA PRO A 96 -6.70 -3.46 3.79
C PRO A 96 -8.19 -3.66 4.01
N THR A 97 -8.65 -3.63 5.27
CA THR A 97 -10.06 -3.78 5.65
C THR A 97 -10.89 -2.59 5.16
N VAL A 98 -10.43 -1.36 5.44
CA VAL A 98 -11.11 -0.13 5.04
C VAL A 98 -11.17 -0.03 3.51
N MET A 99 -10.09 -0.33 2.81
CA MET A 99 -10.05 -0.29 1.35
C MET A 99 -11.00 -1.31 0.71
N ARG A 100 -11.15 -2.49 1.29
CA ARG A 100 -12.12 -3.49 0.83
C ARG A 100 -13.57 -3.09 1.08
N ASN A 101 -13.84 -2.35 2.15
CA ASN A 101 -15.16 -1.79 2.40
C ASN A 101 -15.55 -0.72 1.36
N PHE A 102 -14.59 0.05 0.87
CA PHE A 102 -14.84 1.10 -0.12
C PHE A 102 -14.80 0.60 -1.57
N PHE A 103 -13.96 -0.38 -1.86
CA PHE A 103 -13.66 -0.85 -3.22
C PHE A 103 -13.73 -2.37 -3.33
N PRO A 104 -14.08 -2.91 -4.50
CA PRO A 104 -14.18 -4.34 -4.74
C PRO A 104 -12.79 -4.98 -4.90
N LEU A 105 -12.00 -5.03 -3.84
CA LEU A 105 -10.68 -5.62 -3.81
C LEU A 105 -10.74 -7.08 -3.35
N SER A 106 -9.91 -7.94 -3.95
CA SER A 106 -9.86 -9.36 -3.61
C SER A 106 -9.25 -9.60 -2.22
N GLU A 107 -9.79 -10.58 -1.50
CA GLU A 107 -9.23 -11.08 -0.24
C GLU A 107 -8.31 -12.28 -0.44
N GLU A 108 -8.35 -12.89 -1.64
CA GLU A 108 -7.58 -14.07 -1.97
C GLU A 108 -6.08 -13.77 -1.94
N ARG A 109 -5.31 -14.67 -1.30
CA ARG A 109 -3.85 -14.53 -1.23
C ARG A 109 -3.22 -14.34 -2.62
N ALA A 110 -3.67 -15.11 -3.61
CA ALA A 110 -3.14 -15.10 -4.97
C ALA A 110 -3.27 -13.75 -5.67
N ASP A 111 -4.20 -12.92 -5.22
CA ASP A 111 -4.55 -11.63 -5.79
C ASP A 111 -3.96 -10.42 -5.02
N ASN A 112 -3.24 -10.65 -3.93
CA ASN A 112 -2.71 -9.55 -3.11
C ASN A 112 -1.18 -9.49 -3.19
N PHE A 113 -0.68 -8.29 -3.49
CA PHE A 113 0.73 -7.99 -3.71
C PHE A 113 1.14 -6.76 -2.94
N ALA A 114 2.44 -6.67 -2.60
CA ALA A 114 3.01 -5.45 -2.03
C ALA A 114 4.27 -5.05 -2.79
N ALA A 115 4.47 -3.76 -2.99
CA ALA A 115 5.72 -3.23 -3.53
C ALA A 115 6.03 -1.86 -2.91
N GLY A 116 7.28 -1.43 -3.00
CA GLY A 116 7.65 -0.11 -2.52
C GLY A 116 9.09 0.26 -2.78
N LEU A 117 9.38 1.56 -2.62
CA LEU A 117 10.70 2.14 -2.83
C LEU A 117 11.34 2.55 -1.50
N SER A 118 12.63 2.23 -1.31
CA SER A 118 13.42 2.67 -0.14
C SER A 118 12.75 2.26 1.19
N MET A 119 12.30 3.22 2.01
CA MET A 119 11.46 2.96 3.19
C MET A 119 10.23 2.10 2.85
N GLY A 120 9.57 2.37 1.70
CA GLY A 120 8.45 1.56 1.21
C GLY A 120 8.86 0.15 0.80
N GLY A 121 10.07 -0.03 0.28
CA GLY A 121 10.63 -1.35 -0.03
C GLY A 121 10.84 -2.20 1.22
N TYR A 122 11.30 -1.58 2.31
CA TYR A 122 11.34 -2.19 3.64
C TYR A 122 9.93 -2.56 4.13
N GLY A 123 8.98 -1.59 4.08
CA GLY A 123 7.60 -1.79 4.51
C GLY A 123 6.90 -2.92 3.76
N ALA A 124 7.07 -2.97 2.44
CA ALA A 124 6.48 -4.02 1.59
C ALA A 124 7.02 -5.41 1.93
N LEU A 125 8.34 -5.54 2.08
CA LEU A 125 8.95 -6.81 2.44
C LEU A 125 8.50 -7.27 3.83
N ARG A 126 8.52 -6.37 4.81
CA ARG A 126 8.02 -6.65 6.16
C ARG A 126 6.56 -7.10 6.15
N LEU A 127 5.71 -6.42 5.37
CA LEU A 127 4.27 -6.74 5.28
C LEU A 127 4.05 -8.17 4.79
N VAL A 128 4.73 -8.57 3.73
CA VAL A 128 4.57 -9.90 3.15
C VAL A 128 5.17 -10.99 4.02
N LEU A 129 6.35 -10.75 4.62
CA LEU A 129 6.99 -11.72 5.51
C LEU A 129 6.20 -11.93 6.81
N ALA A 130 5.59 -10.87 7.36
CA ALA A 130 4.73 -10.98 8.54
C ALA A 130 3.36 -11.62 8.24
N HIS A 131 2.87 -11.49 7.01
CA HIS A 131 1.56 -12.00 6.61
C HIS A 131 1.61 -12.88 5.34
N PRO A 132 2.40 -13.97 5.33
CA PRO A 132 2.61 -14.79 4.12
C PRO A 132 1.35 -15.50 3.62
N LYS A 133 0.33 -15.60 4.47
CA LYS A 133 -0.98 -16.17 4.12
C LYS A 133 -1.90 -15.13 3.42
N LYS A 134 -1.55 -13.85 3.46
CA LYS A 134 -2.36 -12.77 2.87
C LYS A 134 -1.82 -12.27 1.52
N PHE A 135 -0.53 -12.47 1.24
CA PHE A 135 0.13 -11.92 0.05
C PHE A 135 0.82 -13.01 -0.77
N ALA A 136 0.72 -12.88 -2.09
CA ALA A 136 1.33 -13.82 -3.05
C ALA A 136 2.78 -13.45 -3.40
N ALA A 137 3.07 -12.13 -3.52
CA ALA A 137 4.39 -11.66 -3.94
C ALA A 137 4.70 -10.27 -3.38
N VAL A 138 6.01 -9.96 -3.37
CA VAL A 138 6.56 -8.67 -2.97
C VAL A 138 7.63 -8.20 -3.95
N ALA A 139 7.70 -6.87 -4.18
CA ALA A 139 8.83 -6.23 -4.84
C ALA A 139 9.38 -5.10 -3.96
N SER A 140 10.68 -5.15 -3.69
CA SER A 140 11.38 -4.14 -2.90
C SER A 140 12.40 -3.42 -3.79
N PHE A 141 12.11 -2.16 -4.13
CA PHE A 141 12.98 -1.33 -4.96
C PHE A 141 13.92 -0.53 -4.04
N SER A 142 15.22 -0.83 -4.10
CA SER A 142 16.24 -0.18 -3.26
C SER A 142 15.82 -0.10 -1.79
N GLY A 143 15.24 -1.17 -1.27
CA GLY A 143 14.67 -1.22 0.08
C GLY A 143 15.71 -0.95 1.15
N ALA A 144 15.35 -0.15 2.16
CA ALA A 144 16.20 0.14 3.34
C ALA A 144 16.17 -1.06 4.31
N LEU A 145 16.73 -2.20 3.89
CA LEU A 145 16.58 -3.49 4.58
C LEU A 145 17.48 -3.64 5.80
N ASP A 146 18.66 -2.99 5.82
CA ASP A 146 19.56 -2.95 6.96
C ASP A 146 19.29 -1.73 7.84
N TYR A 147 18.15 -1.75 8.53
CA TYR A 147 17.77 -0.67 9.43
C TYR A 147 18.63 -0.64 10.71
N VAL A 148 19.05 -1.81 11.20
CA VAL A 148 19.87 -1.95 12.42
C VAL A 148 21.30 -1.45 12.17
N GLY A 149 21.88 -1.73 11.00
CA GLY A 149 23.20 -1.21 10.62
C GLY A 149 23.20 0.33 10.59
N ARG A 150 22.17 0.93 9.99
CA ARG A 150 22.02 2.40 9.90
C ARG A 150 21.87 3.11 11.23
N LEU A 151 21.23 2.48 12.23
CA LEU A 151 21.10 3.05 13.58
C LEU A 151 22.43 3.04 14.35
N ARG A 152 23.41 2.24 13.93
CA ARG A 152 24.75 2.18 14.56
C ARG A 152 25.73 3.18 13.96
N GLU A 153 25.42 3.74 12.79
CA GLU A 153 26.26 4.69 12.04
C GLU A 153 25.79 6.15 12.22
N SER A 154 24.66 6.38 12.88
CA SER A 154 24.08 7.69 13.19
C SER A 154 24.28 8.08 14.65
#